data_1ad25ade79b1fb3b3d42acaf607d0b32
#
_entry.id   1ad25ade79b1fb3b3d42acaf607d0b32
#
_cell.length_a   1.000
_cell.length_b   1.000
_cell.length_c   1.000
_cell.angle_alpha   90.00
_cell.angle_beta   90.00
_cell.angle_gamma   90.00
#
_symmetry.space_group_name_H-M   'P 1'
#
loop_
_entity.id
_entity.type
_entity.pdbx_description
1 polymer ?
#
loop_
_entity_poly.entity_id
_entity_poly.type
_entity_poly.pdbx_seq_one_letter_code
_entity_poly.pdbx_strand_id
1 'polypeptide(L)'
;EISDLPEEDAFVSDGQMSVTIDISRFLDIRSEDLELLLSSGGEVLQLLRRTQPRPFKRFILPEAVDDILDWELNNGILDITFDLA
;
A
#
# COMPACT_ATOMS: atom_id res chain seq x y z
N GLU A 1 13.24 2.11 4.16
CA GLU A 1 12.77 1.31 5.27
C GLU A 1 11.71 0.31 4.83
N ILE A 2 11.76 -0.91 5.34
CA ILE A 2 10.81 -1.95 5.00
C ILE A 2 10.14 -2.46 6.27
N SER A 3 8.83 -2.73 6.21
CA SER A 3 8.04 -3.21 7.35
C SER A 3 7.10 -4.32 6.93
N ASP A 4 6.85 -5.25 7.84
CA ASP A 4 5.81 -6.25 7.63
C ASP A 4 4.44 -5.61 7.88
N LEU A 5 3.49 -5.93 7.00
CA LEU A 5 2.11 -5.49 7.18
C LEU A 5 1.39 -6.51 8.05
N PRO A 6 0.78 -6.10 9.17
CA PRO A 6 0.02 -7.04 10.01
C PRO A 6 -1.16 -7.64 9.25
N GLU A 7 -1.40 -8.93 9.44
CA GLU A 7 -2.52 -9.62 8.79
C GLU A 7 -3.87 -9.01 9.17
N GLU A 8 -3.98 -8.47 10.37
CA GLU A 8 -5.21 -7.84 10.84
C GLU A 8 -5.58 -6.57 10.08
N ASP A 9 -4.61 -5.98 9.38
CA ASP A 9 -4.85 -4.80 8.56
C ASP A 9 -5.19 -5.17 7.11
N ALA A 10 -5.20 -6.46 6.80
CA ALA A 10 -5.49 -6.97 5.46
C ALA A 10 -6.71 -7.88 5.50
N PHE A 11 -7.60 -7.71 4.53
CA PHE A 11 -8.83 -8.50 4.42
C PHE A 11 -8.94 -9.08 3.02
N VAL A 12 -9.08 -10.40 2.92
CA VAL A 12 -9.19 -11.10 1.64
C VAL A 12 -10.62 -11.57 1.42
N SER A 13 -11.17 -11.24 0.26
CA SER A 13 -12.52 -11.65 -0.14
C SER A 13 -12.63 -11.67 -1.67
N ASP A 14 -13.22 -12.72 -2.21
CA ASP A 14 -13.54 -12.84 -3.66
C ASP A 14 -12.35 -12.57 -4.59
N GLY A 15 -11.16 -13.06 -4.22
CA GLY A 15 -9.98 -12.88 -5.04
C GLY A 15 -9.37 -11.49 -4.96
N GLN A 16 -9.78 -10.69 -3.99
CA GLN A 16 -9.25 -9.36 -3.74
C GLN A 16 -8.74 -9.25 -2.31
N MET A 17 -7.76 -8.39 -2.10
CA MET A 17 -7.25 -8.09 -0.77
C MET A 17 -7.39 -6.59 -0.52
N SER A 18 -8.03 -6.22 0.58
CA SER A 18 -8.14 -4.83 1.03
C SER A 18 -7.19 -4.61 2.20
N VAL A 19 -6.41 -3.55 2.11
CA VAL A 19 -5.40 -3.22 3.12
C VAL A 19 -5.65 -1.80 3.63
N THR A 20 -5.58 -1.62 4.95
CA THR A 20 -5.73 -0.31 5.58
C THR A 20 -4.45 0.02 6.35
N ILE A 21 -3.86 1.16 6.05
CA ILE A 21 -2.61 1.60 6.68
C ILE A 21 -2.77 3.01 7.21
N ASP A 22 -2.44 3.22 8.48
CA ASP A 22 -2.40 4.56 9.07
C ASP A 22 -1.02 5.17 8.80
N ILE A 23 -0.92 5.99 7.77
CA ILE A 23 0.34 6.63 7.41
C ILE A 23 0.55 7.97 8.13
N SER A 24 -0.45 8.47 8.85
CA SER A 24 -0.32 9.72 9.58
C SER A 24 0.72 9.64 10.70
N ARG A 25 1.04 8.43 11.13
CA ARG A 25 2.04 8.21 12.19
C ARG A 25 3.45 8.59 11.76
N PHE A 26 3.75 8.53 10.46
CA PHE A 26 5.10 8.77 9.98
C PHE A 26 5.17 9.77 8.82
N LEU A 27 4.04 10.21 8.31
CA LEU A 27 4.03 11.06 7.12
C LEU A 27 2.77 11.89 7.03
N ASP A 28 2.95 13.19 6.72
CA ASP A 28 1.85 14.07 6.36
C ASP A 28 1.94 14.30 4.85
N ILE A 29 1.09 13.62 4.09
CA ILE A 29 1.10 13.66 2.63
C ILE A 29 -0.33 13.69 2.10
N ARG A 30 -0.53 14.38 0.99
CA ARG A 30 -1.83 14.45 0.32
C ARG A 30 -1.94 13.35 -0.72
N SER A 31 -3.18 12.95 -1.01
CA SER A 31 -3.42 11.88 -1.99
C SER A 31 -2.84 12.22 -3.37
N GLU A 32 -2.88 13.48 -3.78
CA GLU A 32 -2.33 13.90 -5.07
C GLU A 32 -0.80 13.81 -5.16
N ASP A 33 -0.13 13.75 -4.00
CA ASP A 33 1.33 13.64 -3.93
C ASP A 33 1.82 12.21 -3.71
N LEU A 34 0.90 11.29 -3.45
CA LEU A 34 1.24 9.89 -3.14
C LEU A 34 1.19 9.04 -4.41
N GLU A 35 2.18 8.18 -4.54
CA GLU A 35 2.23 7.19 -5.62
C GLU A 35 2.51 5.82 -5.03
N LEU A 36 1.85 4.80 -5.57
CA LEU A 36 1.97 3.42 -5.11
C LEU A 36 2.57 2.57 -6.21
N LEU A 37 3.53 1.72 -5.86
CA LEU A 37 4.13 0.76 -6.79
C LEU A 37 4.21 -0.61 -6.13
N LEU A 38 4.09 -1.64 -6.95
CA LEU A 38 4.32 -3.02 -6.54
C LEU A 38 5.69 -3.47 -7.00
N SER A 39 6.37 -4.27 -6.20
CA SER A 39 7.65 -4.87 -6.55
C SER A 39 7.74 -6.30 -6.03
N SER A 40 8.83 -7.00 -6.38
CA SER A 40 9.10 -8.38 -5.94
C SER A 40 7.95 -9.33 -6.27
N GLY A 41 7.40 -9.23 -7.48
CA GLY A 41 6.33 -10.11 -7.92
C GLY A 41 5.01 -9.89 -7.19
N GLY A 42 4.76 -8.67 -6.72
CA GLY A 42 3.53 -8.34 -6.03
C GLY A 42 3.57 -8.58 -4.53
N GLU A 43 4.74 -8.87 -3.97
CA GLU A 43 4.87 -9.13 -2.54
C GLU A 43 5.19 -7.89 -1.73
N VAL A 44 5.68 -6.82 -2.37
CA VAL A 44 6.08 -5.59 -1.69
C VAL A 44 5.34 -4.40 -2.27
N LEU A 45 4.71 -3.62 -1.39
CA LEU A 45 4.07 -2.36 -1.73
C LEU A 45 5.03 -1.24 -1.40
N GLN A 46 5.29 -0.36 -2.36
CA GLN A 46 6.15 0.81 -2.17
C GLN A 46 5.32 2.08 -2.18
N LEU A 47 5.59 2.96 -1.22
CA LEU A 47 4.98 4.28 -1.16
C LEU A 47 6.02 5.32 -1.56
N LEU A 48 5.66 6.16 -2.52
CA LEU A 48 6.55 7.20 -3.04
C LEU A 48 5.86 8.54 -3.02
N ARG A 49 6.66 9.61 -2.95
CA ARG A 49 6.17 10.94 -3.31
C ARG A 49 6.29 11.09 -4.82
N ARG A 50 5.25 11.64 -5.43
CA ARG A 50 5.20 11.81 -6.89
C ARG A 50 6.38 12.62 -7.43
N THR A 51 6.92 13.52 -6.61
CA THR A 51 8.05 14.38 -6.98
C THR A 51 9.42 13.78 -6.68
N GLN A 52 9.46 12.58 -6.06
CA GLN A 52 10.70 11.93 -5.67
C GLN A 52 10.75 10.51 -6.23
N PRO A 53 11.87 10.10 -6.84
CA PRO A 53 11.96 8.79 -7.48
C PRO A 53 12.18 7.63 -6.51
N ARG A 54 12.50 7.90 -5.24
CA ARG A 54 12.79 6.84 -4.27
C ARG A 54 11.62 6.61 -3.34
N PRO A 55 11.28 5.33 -3.06
CA PRO A 55 10.26 5.04 -2.05
C PRO A 55 10.71 5.53 -0.68
N PHE A 56 9.77 6.13 0.06
CA PHE A 56 10.04 6.49 1.45
C PHE A 56 9.61 5.39 2.43
N LYS A 57 8.80 4.45 1.97
CA LYS A 57 8.34 3.34 2.80
C LYS A 57 8.01 2.14 1.92
N ARG A 58 8.28 0.95 2.43
CA ARG A 58 7.95 -0.32 1.79
C ARG A 58 7.25 -1.22 2.79
N PHE A 59 6.23 -1.93 2.33
CA PHE A 59 5.51 -2.90 3.16
C PHE A 59 5.54 -4.26 2.50
N ILE A 60 5.82 -5.29 3.30
CA ILE A 60 5.71 -6.67 2.84
C ILE A 60 4.26 -7.08 3.02
N LEU A 61 3.61 -7.45 1.91
CA LEU A 61 2.21 -7.85 1.92
C LEU A 61 2.07 -9.29 2.44
N PRO A 62 0.94 -9.61 3.10
CA PRO A 62 0.73 -10.98 3.59
C PRO A 62 0.54 -12.00 2.48
N GLU A 63 0.11 -11.57 1.29
CA GLU A 63 0.00 -12.41 0.11
C GLU A 63 0.47 -11.65 -1.11
N ALA A 64 1.01 -12.37 -2.10
CA ALA A 64 1.37 -11.76 -3.37
C ALA A 64 0.12 -11.30 -4.11
N VAL A 65 0.17 -10.10 -4.69
CA VAL A 65 -0.96 -9.53 -5.43
C VAL A 65 -0.59 -9.36 -6.90
N ASP A 66 -1.60 -9.35 -7.76
CA ASP A 66 -1.40 -9.19 -9.19
C ASP A 66 -1.36 -7.72 -9.59
N ASP A 67 -2.25 -6.91 -9.02
CA ASP A 67 -2.36 -5.49 -9.39
C ASP A 67 -3.01 -4.69 -8.27
N ILE A 68 -2.84 -3.37 -8.32
CA ILE A 68 -3.57 -2.42 -7.48
C ILE A 68 -4.83 -2.02 -8.26
N LEU A 69 -5.99 -2.33 -7.71
CA LEU A 69 -7.27 -2.00 -8.36
C LEU A 69 -7.70 -0.57 -8.05
N ASP A 70 -7.55 -0.17 -6.79
CA ASP A 70 -7.99 1.15 -6.34
C ASP A 70 -7.34 1.49 -5.01
N TRP A 71 -7.26 2.77 -4.70
CA TRP A 71 -6.78 3.22 -3.39
C TRP A 71 -7.31 4.61 -3.08
N GLU A 72 -7.46 4.88 -1.77
CA GLU A 72 -7.88 6.17 -1.27
C GLU A 72 -7.03 6.56 -0.06
N LEU A 73 -6.77 7.84 0.07
CA LEU A 73 -6.11 8.39 1.25
C LEU A 73 -7.02 9.46 1.87
N ASN A 74 -7.51 9.18 3.07
CA ASN A 74 -8.41 10.08 3.81
C ASN A 74 -7.91 10.23 5.23
N ASN A 75 -7.65 11.48 5.66
CA ASN A 75 -7.25 11.76 7.05
C ASN A 75 -6.06 10.94 7.53
N GLY A 76 -5.10 10.68 6.63
CA GLY A 76 -3.92 9.89 6.95
C GLY A 76 -4.14 8.39 6.95
N ILE A 77 -5.33 7.93 6.57
CA ILE A 77 -5.63 6.50 6.45
C ILE A 77 -5.62 6.13 4.97
N LEU A 78 -4.76 5.21 4.62
CA LEU A 78 -4.62 4.71 3.25
C LEU A 78 -5.33 3.38 3.12
N ASP A 79 -6.35 3.34 2.27
CA ASP A 79 -7.09 2.13 1.93
C ASP A 79 -6.73 1.70 0.52
N ILE A 80 -6.32 0.46 0.34
CA ILE A 80 -5.89 -0.05 -0.95
C ILE A 80 -6.62 -1.36 -1.22
N THR A 81 -7.10 -1.53 -2.45
CA THR A 81 -7.69 -2.78 -2.92
C THR A 81 -6.79 -3.38 -3.98
N PHE A 82 -6.37 -4.62 -3.77
CA PHE A 82 -5.51 -5.36 -4.68
C PHE A 82 -6.28 -6.50 -5.33
N ASP A 83 -5.87 -6.85 -6.55
CA ASP A 83 -6.32 -8.05 -7.22
C ASP A 83 -5.33 -9.17 -6.90
N LEU A 84 -5.82 -10.30 -6.41
CA LEU A 84 -4.97 -11.44 -6.09
C LEU A 84 -4.72 -12.29 -7.33
N ALA A 85 -3.51 -12.80 -7.40
CA ALA A 85 -3.11 -13.65 -8.52
C ALA A 85 -3.84 -15.01 -8.50
#